data_76ce5e5db79b5c9fc803631d4ca106c4
#
_entry.id   76ce5e5db79b5c9fc803631d4ca106c4
#
_cell.length_a   1.000
_cell.length_b   1.000
_cell.length_c   1.000
_cell.angle_alpha   90.00
_cell.angle_beta   90.00
_cell.angle_gamma   90.00
#
_symmetry.space_group_name_H-M   'P 1'
#
loop_
_entity.id
_entity.type
_entity.pdbx_description
1 polymer ?
#
loop_
_entity_poly.entity_id
_entity_poly.type
_entity_poly.pdbx_seq_one_letter_code
_entity_poly.pdbx_strand_id
1 'polypeptide(L)'
;VKMNVKSVIYNSTNYGKVAAKKENMGGIAGFEEVGLITDCYSYGDVDSKDVNCAGGIAGLANSDITNCYVKTTVRANNNVGGIVGYGNNLSNNYAMITLDSQGENRGAIAGNTADDAEIENNCYLKTKTVNGAIDEISYEGKARSMAYEDFIKIKNLPEAMTHLTYRFTVDGKTIDEIDAGYGDIISDDDLPAIPGKEDTSAHWREFNHVATENVTVEAVYVDVLRTIEYRRRDDEEDKPFILAEGNFDRGARLMVNDLTPTYSPLEDETVVQQLSLVFPDQNQIHTVRILGDKYTKIYEKGEKGFKELETEIDGSYLVFKTSSNPGTIAVVTTPAPDFTFIIIIAIAVAVALLLFIIIKRIIKKAKSKKAPKARNSATENKQDTKENTNQNTEKKPE
;
A
#
# COMPACT_ATOMS: atom_id res chain seq x y z
N VAL A 1 -36.71 -14.71 -50.08
CA VAL A 1 -35.86 -15.86 -49.71
C VAL A 1 -34.86 -15.37 -48.71
N LYS A 2 -35.03 -15.64 -47.39
CA LYS A 2 -33.98 -15.48 -46.41
C LYS A 2 -32.94 -16.56 -46.69
N MET A 3 -31.75 -16.20 -47.18
CA MET A 3 -30.64 -17.10 -47.15
C MET A 3 -30.13 -17.16 -45.72
N ASN A 4 -30.26 -18.30 -45.06
CA ASN A 4 -29.62 -18.57 -43.80
C ASN A 4 -28.14 -18.86 -44.09
N VAL A 5 -27.30 -17.90 -43.93
CA VAL A 5 -25.87 -18.08 -43.96
C VAL A 5 -25.40 -18.53 -42.60
N LYS A 6 -24.90 -19.76 -42.47
CA LYS A 6 -24.27 -20.22 -41.22
C LYS A 6 -22.99 -19.42 -41.03
N SER A 7 -22.87 -18.74 -39.86
CA SER A 7 -21.62 -18.17 -39.40
C SER A 7 -20.75 -19.25 -38.74
N VAL A 8 -19.44 -19.13 -38.84
CA VAL A 8 -18.51 -20.04 -38.16
C VAL A 8 -17.48 -19.21 -37.42
N ILE A 9 -17.39 -19.43 -36.12
CA ILE A 9 -16.26 -18.95 -35.30
C ILE A 9 -15.37 -20.15 -35.04
N TYR A 10 -14.13 -20.06 -35.51
CA TYR A 10 -13.19 -21.15 -35.52
C TYR A 10 -11.82 -20.72 -34.99
N ASN A 11 -11.17 -21.55 -34.18
CA ASN A 11 -9.81 -21.41 -33.71
C ASN A 11 -9.52 -20.02 -33.14
N SER A 12 -10.46 -19.53 -32.31
CA SER A 12 -10.37 -18.23 -31.69
C SER A 12 -10.10 -18.35 -30.19
N THR A 13 -9.24 -17.48 -29.64
CA THR A 13 -8.84 -17.53 -28.23
C THR A 13 -9.12 -16.19 -27.55
N ASN A 14 -9.74 -16.24 -26.38
CA ASN A 14 -9.90 -15.09 -25.50
C ASN A 14 -9.03 -15.24 -24.25
N TYR A 15 -8.17 -14.25 -23.99
CA TYR A 15 -7.41 -14.10 -22.75
C TYR A 15 -7.89 -12.92 -21.91
N GLY A 16 -8.75 -12.08 -22.45
CA GLY A 16 -9.20 -10.86 -21.81
C GLY A 16 -10.46 -11.06 -20.99
N LYS A 17 -10.60 -10.32 -19.88
CA LYS A 17 -11.84 -10.24 -19.10
C LYS A 17 -12.98 -9.70 -19.97
N VAL A 18 -14.13 -10.40 -19.96
CA VAL A 18 -15.35 -9.95 -20.60
C VAL A 18 -16.35 -9.49 -19.55
N ALA A 19 -16.87 -8.28 -19.70
CA ALA A 19 -17.92 -7.73 -18.87
C ALA A 19 -19.01 -7.09 -19.74
N ALA A 20 -20.28 -7.30 -19.37
CA ALA A 20 -21.41 -6.75 -20.09
C ALA A 20 -22.39 -6.05 -19.15
N LYS A 21 -23.17 -5.12 -19.72
CA LYS A 21 -24.27 -4.43 -19.01
C LYS A 21 -25.66 -4.98 -19.39
N LYS A 22 -25.70 -5.89 -20.34
CA LYS A 22 -26.92 -6.52 -20.87
C LYS A 22 -26.72 -8.02 -20.93
N GLU A 23 -27.80 -8.74 -21.16
CA GLU A 23 -27.84 -10.19 -21.29
C GLU A 23 -26.93 -10.75 -22.42
N ASN A 24 -26.67 -12.04 -22.33
CA ASN A 24 -25.88 -12.84 -23.27
C ASN A 24 -24.39 -12.46 -23.30
N MET A 25 -23.65 -12.93 -22.33
CA MET A 25 -22.25 -12.66 -22.15
C MET A 25 -21.42 -13.95 -22.35
N GLY A 26 -20.46 -13.93 -23.25
CA GLY A 26 -19.55 -15.05 -23.48
C GLY A 26 -18.15 -14.63 -23.84
N GLY A 27 -17.17 -15.46 -23.52
CA GLY A 27 -15.76 -15.17 -23.80
C GLY A 27 -15.45 -15.05 -25.29
N ILE A 28 -16.20 -15.76 -26.14
CA ILE A 28 -16.05 -15.74 -27.61
C ILE A 28 -17.24 -15.05 -28.29
N ALA A 29 -18.47 -15.33 -27.87
CA ALA A 29 -19.65 -14.74 -28.46
C ALA A 29 -20.68 -14.38 -27.38
N GLY A 30 -21.33 -13.22 -27.47
CA GLY A 30 -22.48 -12.91 -26.63
C GLY A 30 -23.70 -13.74 -27.02
N PHE A 31 -24.03 -13.72 -28.31
CA PHE A 31 -25.16 -14.45 -28.90
C PHE A 31 -24.78 -15.03 -30.26
N GLU A 32 -25.12 -16.29 -30.47
CA GLU A 32 -24.99 -17.00 -31.73
C GLU A 32 -26.37 -17.57 -32.12
N GLU A 33 -26.91 -17.07 -33.24
CA GLU A 33 -28.29 -17.43 -33.66
C GLU A 33 -28.29 -18.63 -34.61
N VAL A 34 -27.41 -18.66 -35.60
CA VAL A 34 -27.31 -19.71 -36.58
C VAL A 34 -25.86 -19.91 -37.03
N GLY A 35 -25.22 -20.97 -36.64
CA GLY A 35 -23.83 -21.19 -37.02
C GLY A 35 -23.13 -22.36 -36.34
N LEU A 36 -21.87 -22.16 -36.07
CA LEU A 36 -21.00 -23.13 -35.40
C LEU A 36 -19.88 -22.37 -34.67
N ILE A 37 -19.70 -22.67 -33.41
CA ILE A 37 -18.50 -22.27 -32.69
C ILE A 37 -17.68 -23.54 -32.43
N THR A 38 -16.47 -23.59 -32.98
CA THR A 38 -15.63 -24.79 -32.86
C THR A 38 -14.17 -24.46 -32.64
N ASP A 39 -13.47 -25.36 -31.92
CA ASP A 39 -12.04 -25.28 -31.66
C ASP A 39 -11.64 -23.93 -31.04
N CYS A 40 -12.48 -23.38 -30.19
CA CYS A 40 -12.26 -22.10 -29.54
C CYS A 40 -11.83 -22.27 -28.08
N TYR A 41 -11.09 -21.26 -27.57
CA TYR A 41 -10.49 -21.28 -26.24
C TYR A 41 -10.85 -20.04 -25.47
N SER A 42 -11.23 -20.18 -24.21
CA SER A 42 -11.49 -19.02 -23.35
C SER A 42 -10.79 -19.16 -21.98
N TYR A 43 -9.86 -18.25 -21.73
CA TYR A 43 -9.05 -18.20 -20.51
C TYR A 43 -9.28 -16.92 -19.70
N GLY A 44 -9.97 -15.93 -20.25
CA GLY A 44 -10.33 -14.70 -19.58
C GLY A 44 -11.62 -14.80 -18.78
N ASP A 45 -11.71 -14.16 -17.64
CA ASP A 45 -12.90 -14.16 -16.79
C ASP A 45 -14.11 -13.53 -17.50
N VAL A 46 -15.29 -14.15 -17.28
CA VAL A 46 -16.57 -13.65 -17.77
C VAL A 46 -17.36 -13.16 -16.55
N ASP A 47 -17.42 -11.84 -16.33
CA ASP A 47 -17.78 -11.25 -15.05
C ASP A 47 -18.77 -10.08 -15.15
N SER A 48 -20.04 -10.37 -14.81
CA SER A 48 -21.08 -9.36 -14.62
C SER A 48 -22.21 -9.91 -13.76
N LYS A 49 -22.23 -9.59 -12.48
CA LYS A 49 -23.15 -10.16 -11.47
C LYS A 49 -24.63 -10.02 -11.79
N ASP A 50 -25.03 -8.97 -12.50
CA ASP A 50 -26.44 -8.63 -12.78
C ASP A 50 -26.90 -9.11 -14.15
N VAL A 51 -26.06 -9.81 -14.92
CA VAL A 51 -26.35 -10.29 -16.27
C VAL A 51 -26.86 -11.73 -16.23
N ASN A 52 -27.84 -12.04 -17.08
CA ASN A 52 -28.29 -13.38 -17.32
C ASN A 52 -27.68 -13.95 -18.62
N CYS A 53 -27.64 -15.26 -18.75
CA CYS A 53 -27.08 -16.01 -19.87
C CYS A 53 -25.58 -15.70 -20.07
N ALA A 54 -24.76 -16.29 -19.22
CA ALA A 54 -23.32 -16.16 -19.27
C ALA A 54 -22.63 -17.52 -19.44
N GLY A 55 -21.64 -17.59 -20.32
CA GLY A 55 -20.81 -18.77 -20.51
C GLY A 55 -19.37 -18.45 -20.90
N GLY A 56 -18.47 -19.38 -20.64
CA GLY A 56 -17.06 -19.21 -21.02
C GLY A 56 -16.85 -19.03 -22.52
N ILE A 57 -17.64 -19.70 -23.34
CA ILE A 57 -17.63 -19.57 -24.81
C ILE A 57 -18.75 -18.63 -25.27
N ALA A 58 -19.99 -18.92 -24.97
CA ALA A 58 -21.10 -18.09 -25.42
C ALA A 58 -22.11 -17.80 -24.32
N GLY A 59 -22.77 -16.63 -24.36
CA GLY A 59 -23.88 -16.32 -23.49
C GLY A 59 -25.10 -17.17 -23.88
N LEU A 60 -25.52 -17.03 -25.12
CA LEU A 60 -26.61 -17.82 -25.72
C LEU A 60 -26.19 -18.35 -27.09
N ALA A 61 -26.44 -19.63 -27.36
CA ALA A 61 -26.20 -20.24 -28.66
C ALA A 61 -27.37 -21.15 -29.06
N ASN A 62 -28.03 -20.82 -30.17
CA ASN A 62 -29.09 -21.61 -30.76
C ASN A 62 -28.60 -22.68 -31.74
N SER A 63 -27.28 -22.87 -31.85
CA SER A 63 -26.67 -23.84 -32.71
C SER A 63 -25.48 -24.51 -32.04
N ASP A 64 -24.55 -25.07 -32.83
CA ASP A 64 -23.56 -26.02 -32.36
C ASP A 64 -22.38 -25.33 -31.69
N ILE A 65 -21.99 -25.79 -30.49
CA ILE A 65 -20.68 -25.50 -29.85
C ILE A 65 -19.93 -26.81 -29.66
N THR A 66 -18.78 -26.94 -30.32
CA THR A 66 -18.02 -28.19 -30.31
C THR A 66 -16.50 -27.98 -30.17
N ASN A 67 -15.82 -28.96 -29.57
CA ASN A 67 -14.36 -28.96 -29.40
C ASN A 67 -13.81 -27.68 -28.71
N CYS A 68 -14.58 -27.06 -27.86
CA CYS A 68 -14.17 -25.83 -27.17
C CYS A 68 -13.58 -26.13 -25.80
N TYR A 69 -12.64 -25.28 -25.37
CA TYR A 69 -11.90 -25.42 -24.14
C TYR A 69 -12.02 -24.16 -23.29
N VAL A 70 -12.39 -24.32 -22.03
CA VAL A 70 -12.61 -23.19 -21.12
C VAL A 70 -11.88 -23.41 -19.79
N LYS A 71 -11.06 -22.44 -19.40
CA LYS A 71 -10.48 -22.33 -18.07
C LYS A 71 -10.69 -20.90 -17.57
N THR A 72 -11.77 -20.68 -16.81
CA THR A 72 -12.18 -19.33 -16.43
C THR A 72 -13.10 -19.30 -15.20
N THR A 73 -13.25 -18.12 -14.60
CA THR A 73 -14.34 -17.81 -13.67
C THR A 73 -15.51 -17.21 -14.45
N VAL A 74 -16.70 -17.80 -14.30
CA VAL A 74 -17.93 -17.23 -14.85
C VAL A 74 -18.78 -16.70 -13.72
N ARG A 75 -18.98 -15.39 -13.69
CA ARG A 75 -19.77 -14.67 -12.67
C ARG A 75 -20.93 -13.97 -13.33
N ALA A 76 -22.14 -14.43 -13.04
CA ALA A 76 -23.37 -13.85 -13.56
C ALA A 76 -24.55 -14.21 -12.65
N ASN A 77 -25.79 -13.79 -13.01
CA ASN A 77 -26.99 -14.06 -12.23
C ASN A 77 -27.60 -15.43 -12.58
N ASN A 78 -28.41 -15.53 -13.63
CA ASN A 78 -29.10 -16.76 -14.03
C ASN A 78 -28.55 -17.30 -15.36
N ASN A 79 -28.81 -18.59 -15.64
CA ASN A 79 -28.35 -19.29 -16.82
C ASN A 79 -26.83 -19.15 -17.00
N VAL A 80 -26.07 -19.69 -16.06
CA VAL A 80 -24.62 -19.58 -16.01
C VAL A 80 -23.98 -20.93 -16.28
N GLY A 81 -23.22 -21.01 -17.36
CA GLY A 81 -22.54 -22.24 -17.74
C GLY A 81 -21.05 -22.08 -18.00
N GLY A 82 -20.29 -23.16 -17.83
CA GLY A 82 -18.87 -23.16 -18.15
C GLY A 82 -18.62 -22.92 -19.63
N ILE A 83 -19.38 -23.56 -20.49
CA ILE A 83 -19.30 -23.39 -21.95
C ILE A 83 -20.33 -22.35 -22.42
N VAL A 84 -21.58 -22.49 -22.04
CA VAL A 84 -22.66 -21.63 -22.53
C VAL A 84 -23.71 -21.34 -21.44
N GLY A 85 -24.25 -20.12 -21.40
CA GLY A 85 -25.36 -19.79 -20.51
C GLY A 85 -26.64 -20.53 -20.87
N TYR A 86 -27.07 -20.44 -22.12
CA TYR A 86 -28.20 -21.22 -22.68
C TYR A 86 -27.77 -21.77 -24.06
N GLY A 87 -27.77 -23.08 -24.23
CA GLY A 87 -27.25 -23.75 -25.40
C GLY A 87 -28.24 -24.70 -26.09
N ASN A 88 -27.93 -25.10 -27.32
CA ASN A 88 -28.62 -26.12 -28.06
C ASN A 88 -27.73 -27.37 -28.16
N ASN A 89 -26.88 -27.50 -29.20
CA ASN A 89 -26.08 -28.69 -29.40
C ASN A 89 -24.67 -28.46 -28.82
N LEU A 90 -24.24 -29.34 -27.92
CA LEU A 90 -22.97 -29.22 -27.20
C LEU A 90 -22.21 -30.54 -27.27
N SER A 91 -21.06 -30.57 -27.98
CA SER A 91 -20.29 -31.79 -28.09
C SER A 91 -18.77 -31.59 -27.95
N ASN A 92 -18.12 -32.53 -27.26
CA ASN A 92 -16.67 -32.56 -27.07
C ASN A 92 -16.10 -31.27 -26.46
N ASN A 93 -16.82 -30.63 -25.59
CA ASN A 93 -16.35 -29.43 -24.89
C ASN A 93 -15.72 -29.77 -23.53
N TYR A 94 -14.73 -28.97 -23.10
CA TYR A 94 -13.96 -29.21 -21.91
C TYR A 94 -13.95 -27.97 -21.03
N ALA A 95 -14.37 -28.14 -19.78
CA ALA A 95 -14.51 -27.02 -18.86
C ALA A 95 -13.73 -27.24 -17.55
N MET A 96 -12.79 -26.35 -17.26
CA MET A 96 -12.10 -26.21 -15.99
C MET A 96 -12.47 -24.84 -15.40
N ILE A 97 -13.58 -24.76 -14.69
CA ILE A 97 -14.22 -23.49 -14.33
C ILE A 97 -14.50 -23.33 -12.85
N THR A 98 -14.64 -22.08 -12.45
CA THR A 98 -15.23 -21.64 -11.21
C THR A 98 -16.54 -20.90 -11.52
N LEU A 99 -17.65 -21.31 -10.92
CA LEU A 99 -18.92 -20.62 -11.06
C LEU A 99 -19.22 -19.77 -9.83
N ASP A 100 -19.42 -18.47 -10.04
CA ASP A 100 -19.85 -17.52 -9.00
C ASP A 100 -21.21 -16.92 -9.38
N SER A 101 -22.26 -17.69 -9.07
CA SER A 101 -23.64 -17.30 -9.29
C SER A 101 -24.51 -17.74 -8.12
N GLN A 102 -25.47 -16.90 -7.73
CA GLN A 102 -26.49 -17.22 -6.73
C GLN A 102 -27.88 -17.42 -7.37
N GLY A 103 -27.96 -17.27 -8.69
CA GLY A 103 -29.22 -17.41 -9.44
C GLY A 103 -29.54 -18.85 -9.81
N GLU A 104 -30.56 -19.02 -10.65
CA GLU A 104 -31.04 -20.30 -11.15
C GLU A 104 -30.29 -20.75 -12.40
N ASN A 105 -30.38 -22.05 -12.72
CA ASN A 105 -29.85 -22.68 -13.92
C ASN A 105 -28.30 -22.51 -14.04
N ARG A 106 -27.60 -23.31 -13.29
CA ARG A 106 -26.12 -23.28 -13.24
C ARG A 106 -25.57 -24.65 -13.64
N GLY A 107 -24.50 -24.66 -14.44
CA GLY A 107 -23.86 -25.92 -14.78
C GLY A 107 -22.44 -25.79 -15.33
N ALA A 108 -21.64 -26.83 -15.18
CA ALA A 108 -20.27 -26.86 -15.67
C ALA A 108 -20.16 -26.71 -17.20
N ILE A 109 -21.15 -27.19 -17.92
CA ILE A 109 -21.23 -27.13 -19.36
C ILE A 109 -22.21 -26.05 -19.79
N ALA A 110 -23.46 -26.13 -19.36
CA ALA A 110 -24.47 -25.12 -19.67
C ALA A 110 -25.30 -24.75 -18.44
N GLY A 111 -25.74 -23.48 -18.35
CA GLY A 111 -26.72 -23.08 -17.38
C GLY A 111 -28.04 -23.80 -17.66
N ASN A 112 -28.53 -23.73 -18.90
CA ASN A 112 -29.68 -24.47 -19.37
C ASN A 112 -29.57 -24.80 -20.87
N THR A 113 -30.42 -25.66 -21.38
CA THR A 113 -30.42 -26.08 -22.78
C THR A 113 -31.84 -26.13 -23.34
N ALA A 114 -31.97 -26.17 -24.67
CA ALA A 114 -33.23 -26.45 -25.33
C ALA A 114 -33.67 -27.89 -25.02
N ASP A 115 -35.00 -28.14 -25.08
CA ASP A 115 -35.58 -29.46 -24.78
C ASP A 115 -35.13 -30.56 -25.76
N ASP A 116 -34.82 -30.19 -27.00
CA ASP A 116 -34.36 -31.07 -28.09
C ASP A 116 -32.81 -31.00 -28.30
N ALA A 117 -32.09 -30.43 -27.33
CA ALA A 117 -30.64 -30.27 -27.43
C ALA A 117 -29.89 -31.60 -27.53
N GLU A 118 -28.94 -31.68 -28.47
CA GLU A 118 -27.98 -32.79 -28.61
C GLU A 118 -26.73 -32.51 -27.77
N ILE A 119 -26.51 -33.34 -26.74
CA ILE A 119 -25.40 -33.14 -25.82
C ILE A 119 -24.58 -34.39 -25.72
N GLU A 120 -23.29 -34.33 -26.16
CA GLU A 120 -22.45 -35.51 -26.25
C GLU A 120 -20.99 -35.21 -25.81
N ASN A 121 -20.38 -36.18 -25.11
CA ASN A 121 -18.95 -36.25 -24.84
C ASN A 121 -18.32 -34.99 -24.20
N ASN A 122 -19.10 -34.18 -23.50
CA ASN A 122 -18.57 -33.03 -22.77
C ASN A 122 -17.89 -33.50 -21.50
N CYS A 123 -16.82 -32.84 -21.08
CA CYS A 123 -16.10 -33.12 -19.84
C CYS A 123 -15.89 -31.87 -19.01
N TYR A 124 -15.93 -32.01 -17.71
CA TYR A 124 -15.62 -30.90 -16.82
C TYR A 124 -14.86 -31.35 -15.57
N LEU A 125 -14.02 -30.45 -15.06
CA LEU A 125 -13.35 -30.65 -13.79
C LEU A 125 -14.36 -30.50 -12.64
N LYS A 126 -14.42 -31.49 -11.77
CA LYS A 126 -15.22 -31.44 -10.55
C LYS A 126 -14.55 -30.50 -9.56
N THR A 127 -15.20 -29.37 -9.24
CA THR A 127 -14.77 -28.40 -8.21
C THR A 127 -15.84 -28.25 -7.13
N LYS A 128 -15.56 -27.45 -6.11
CA LYS A 128 -16.54 -27.15 -5.05
C LYS A 128 -17.67 -26.21 -5.51
N THR A 129 -17.42 -25.41 -6.53
CA THR A 129 -18.38 -24.41 -7.04
C THR A 129 -19.30 -24.98 -8.11
N VAL A 130 -19.06 -26.21 -8.55
CA VAL A 130 -19.76 -26.86 -9.66
C VAL A 130 -20.48 -28.11 -9.17
N ASN A 131 -21.82 -28.07 -9.14
CA ASN A 131 -22.64 -29.16 -8.64
C ASN A 131 -23.08 -30.15 -9.72
N GLY A 132 -23.21 -29.71 -11.00
CA GLY A 132 -23.66 -30.54 -12.10
C GLY A 132 -23.22 -29.99 -13.46
N ALA A 133 -23.55 -30.74 -14.50
CA ALA A 133 -23.20 -30.38 -15.88
C ALA A 133 -24.12 -29.30 -16.47
N ILE A 134 -25.42 -29.44 -16.27
CA ILE A 134 -26.47 -28.57 -16.81
C ILE A 134 -27.53 -28.41 -15.74
N ASP A 135 -27.93 -27.20 -15.43
CA ASP A 135 -28.92 -26.88 -14.41
C ASP A 135 -28.73 -27.66 -13.09
N GLU A 136 -27.50 -27.73 -12.63
CA GLU A 136 -27.08 -28.49 -11.44
C GLU A 136 -27.31 -30.02 -11.53
N ILE A 137 -27.68 -30.54 -12.67
CA ILE A 137 -27.94 -31.98 -12.90
C ILE A 137 -26.67 -32.64 -13.45
N SER A 138 -26.34 -33.84 -12.94
CA SER A 138 -25.30 -34.68 -13.53
C SER A 138 -25.86 -35.37 -14.79
N TYR A 139 -25.21 -35.09 -15.94
CA TYR A 139 -25.55 -35.67 -17.22
C TYR A 139 -24.62 -36.82 -17.57
N GLU A 140 -24.75 -37.96 -16.91
CA GLU A 140 -24.01 -39.15 -17.20
C GLU A 140 -24.21 -39.63 -18.66
N GLY A 141 -23.13 -39.92 -19.34
CA GLY A 141 -23.14 -40.32 -20.77
C GLY A 141 -23.19 -39.15 -21.76
N LYS A 142 -23.59 -37.96 -21.34
CA LYS A 142 -23.63 -36.73 -22.15
C LYS A 142 -22.59 -35.72 -21.72
N ALA A 143 -22.34 -35.63 -20.42
CA ALA A 143 -21.26 -34.81 -19.84
C ALA A 143 -20.70 -35.55 -18.63
N ARG A 144 -19.39 -35.61 -18.53
CA ARG A 144 -18.66 -36.34 -17.51
C ARG A 144 -17.91 -35.40 -16.55
N SER A 145 -18.21 -35.54 -15.26
CA SER A 145 -17.40 -34.91 -14.22
C SER A 145 -16.13 -35.72 -14.02
N MET A 146 -14.99 -35.06 -13.90
CA MET A 146 -13.69 -35.71 -13.73
C MET A 146 -12.94 -35.14 -12.53
N ALA A 147 -12.21 -36.03 -11.82
CA ALA A 147 -11.21 -35.57 -10.86
C ALA A 147 -10.04 -34.91 -11.62
N TYR A 148 -9.28 -34.07 -10.93
CA TYR A 148 -8.18 -33.34 -11.54
C TYR A 148 -7.15 -34.25 -12.23
N GLU A 149 -6.72 -35.31 -11.53
CA GLU A 149 -5.70 -36.24 -12.01
C GLU A 149 -6.11 -36.99 -13.28
N ASP A 150 -7.43 -37.13 -13.54
CA ASP A 150 -7.94 -37.74 -14.75
C ASP A 150 -8.20 -36.70 -15.84
N PHE A 151 -8.65 -35.51 -15.46
CA PHE A 151 -8.89 -34.40 -16.39
C PHE A 151 -7.64 -33.98 -17.13
N ILE A 152 -6.51 -33.83 -16.42
CA ILE A 152 -5.22 -33.43 -17.02
C ILE A 152 -4.59 -34.49 -17.94
N LYS A 153 -5.11 -35.75 -17.95
CA LYS A 153 -4.68 -36.81 -18.82
C LYS A 153 -5.47 -36.86 -20.15
N ILE A 154 -6.44 -36.00 -20.35
CA ILE A 154 -7.22 -35.92 -21.59
C ILE A 154 -6.25 -35.63 -22.73
N LYS A 155 -6.34 -36.46 -23.77
CA LYS A 155 -5.49 -36.34 -24.96
C LYS A 155 -5.76 -34.99 -25.65
N ASN A 156 -4.69 -34.29 -26.03
CA ASN A 156 -4.72 -32.96 -26.68
C ASN A 156 -5.37 -31.85 -25.83
N LEU A 157 -5.43 -32.03 -24.50
CA LEU A 157 -5.82 -30.93 -23.59
C LEU A 157 -4.81 -29.79 -23.75
N PRO A 158 -5.25 -28.55 -23.92
CA PRO A 158 -4.35 -27.38 -23.91
C PRO A 158 -3.49 -27.33 -22.65
N GLU A 159 -2.21 -26.95 -22.80
CA GLU A 159 -1.28 -26.84 -21.64
C GLU A 159 -1.84 -25.97 -20.52
N ALA A 160 -2.48 -24.85 -20.86
CA ALA A 160 -3.13 -23.98 -19.90
C ALA A 160 -4.18 -24.68 -19.01
N MET A 161 -4.72 -25.82 -19.43
CA MET A 161 -5.71 -26.61 -18.69
C MET A 161 -5.09 -27.79 -17.90
N THR A 162 -3.77 -27.92 -17.88
CA THR A 162 -3.07 -28.96 -17.12
C THR A 162 -2.73 -28.56 -15.68
N HIS A 163 -3.02 -27.32 -15.30
CA HIS A 163 -2.78 -26.76 -13.98
C HIS A 163 -3.95 -25.85 -13.55
N LEU A 164 -4.02 -25.57 -12.27
CA LEU A 164 -4.89 -24.56 -11.68
C LEU A 164 -4.17 -23.22 -11.69
N THR A 165 -4.90 -22.11 -11.71
CA THR A 165 -4.30 -20.77 -11.71
C THR A 165 -4.91 -19.89 -10.61
N TYR A 166 -4.05 -19.28 -9.84
CA TYR A 166 -4.36 -18.20 -8.93
C TYR A 166 -4.03 -16.87 -9.61
N ARG A 167 -5.04 -16.10 -9.92
CA ARG A 167 -4.92 -14.81 -10.61
C ARG A 167 -5.02 -13.68 -9.61
N PHE A 168 -3.98 -12.87 -9.49
CA PHE A 168 -3.92 -11.74 -8.58
C PHE A 168 -4.28 -10.44 -9.31
N THR A 169 -5.28 -9.72 -8.80
CA THR A 169 -5.83 -8.53 -9.47
C THR A 169 -5.80 -7.30 -8.56
N VAL A 170 -5.52 -6.15 -9.18
CA VAL A 170 -5.60 -4.82 -8.57
C VAL A 170 -6.52 -3.96 -9.43
N ASP A 171 -7.57 -3.40 -8.83
CA ASP A 171 -8.59 -2.63 -9.55
C ASP A 171 -9.14 -3.36 -10.80
N GLY A 172 -9.31 -4.68 -10.68
CA GLY A 172 -9.82 -5.55 -11.74
C GLY A 172 -8.83 -5.85 -12.87
N LYS A 173 -7.56 -5.44 -12.73
CA LYS A 173 -6.49 -5.79 -13.69
C LYS A 173 -5.60 -6.87 -13.11
N THR A 174 -5.32 -7.91 -13.86
CA THR A 174 -4.35 -8.93 -13.49
C THR A 174 -2.95 -8.31 -13.41
N ILE A 175 -2.28 -8.52 -12.29
CA ILE A 175 -0.89 -8.11 -12.09
C ILE A 175 0.06 -9.30 -12.08
N ASP A 176 -0.44 -10.49 -11.67
CA ASP A 176 0.35 -11.71 -11.66
C ASP A 176 -0.56 -12.96 -11.67
N GLU A 177 0.02 -14.12 -12.03
CA GLU A 177 -0.64 -15.42 -12.00
C GLU A 177 0.32 -16.49 -11.44
N ILE A 178 -0.17 -17.33 -10.55
CA ILE A 178 0.55 -18.48 -10.00
C ILE A 178 -0.15 -19.74 -10.47
N ASP A 179 0.57 -20.59 -11.21
CA ASP A 179 0.09 -21.90 -11.62
C ASP A 179 0.43 -22.96 -10.58
N ALA A 180 -0.53 -23.82 -10.27
CA ALA A 180 -0.43 -24.83 -9.23
C ALA A 180 -1.06 -26.17 -9.64
N GLY A 181 -0.52 -27.25 -9.17
CA GLY A 181 -1.17 -28.58 -9.20
C GLY A 181 -2.29 -28.69 -8.16
N TYR A 182 -3.17 -29.65 -8.33
CA TYR A 182 -4.20 -29.92 -7.33
C TYR A 182 -3.59 -30.38 -5.99
N GLY A 183 -3.92 -29.68 -4.93
CA GLY A 183 -3.40 -29.94 -3.59
C GLY A 183 -2.11 -29.20 -3.24
N ASP A 184 -1.53 -28.47 -4.18
CA ASP A 184 -0.37 -27.60 -3.91
C ASP A 184 -0.77 -26.49 -2.92
N ILE A 185 0.21 -26.03 -2.15
CA ILE A 185 0.03 -24.96 -1.16
C ILE A 185 0.66 -23.68 -1.69
N ILE A 186 -0.13 -22.63 -1.84
CA ILE A 186 0.34 -21.29 -2.16
C ILE A 186 0.77 -20.62 -0.86
N SER A 187 2.07 -20.38 -0.72
CA SER A 187 2.65 -19.73 0.47
C SER A 187 2.45 -18.20 0.42
N ASP A 188 2.37 -17.57 1.58
CA ASP A 188 2.37 -16.10 1.68
C ASP A 188 3.63 -15.48 1.07
N ASP A 189 4.76 -16.19 1.12
CA ASP A 189 6.03 -15.74 0.53
C ASP A 189 6.02 -15.75 -1.00
N ASP A 190 5.11 -16.51 -1.63
CA ASP A 190 4.96 -16.60 -3.09
C ASP A 190 4.03 -15.51 -3.64
N LEU A 191 3.32 -14.80 -2.75
CA LEU A 191 2.32 -13.82 -3.19
C LEU A 191 2.99 -12.58 -3.81
N PRO A 192 2.43 -12.07 -4.93
CA PRO A 192 2.96 -10.87 -5.55
C PRO A 192 2.78 -9.64 -4.65
N ALA A 193 3.71 -8.69 -4.75
CA ALA A 193 3.63 -7.45 -4.03
C ALA A 193 2.44 -6.60 -4.53
N ILE A 194 1.63 -6.09 -3.60
CA ILE A 194 0.53 -5.20 -3.94
C ILE A 194 1.08 -3.78 -4.17
N PRO A 195 0.80 -3.13 -5.31
CA PRO A 195 1.17 -1.74 -5.53
C PRO A 195 0.62 -0.82 -4.43
N GLY A 196 1.50 0.01 -3.84
CA GLY A 196 1.09 0.96 -2.81
C GLY A 196 0.16 2.05 -3.36
N LYS A 197 -0.83 2.46 -2.57
CA LYS A 197 -1.61 3.69 -2.78
C LYS A 197 -1.42 4.60 -1.57
N GLU A 198 -1.45 5.92 -1.81
CA GLU A 198 -1.27 6.92 -0.76
C GLU A 198 -2.32 6.73 0.35
N ASP A 199 -1.87 6.86 1.61
CA ASP A 199 -2.69 6.73 2.82
C ASP A 199 -3.52 5.44 2.92
N THR A 200 -3.03 4.35 2.32
CA THR A 200 -3.65 3.04 2.44
C THR A 200 -2.67 1.97 2.92
N SER A 201 -3.21 0.97 3.60
CA SER A 201 -2.63 -0.35 3.76
C SER A 201 -3.28 -1.31 2.77
N ALA A 202 -2.54 -2.26 2.24
CA ALA A 202 -3.08 -3.20 1.28
C ALA A 202 -2.79 -4.65 1.71
N HIS A 203 -3.77 -5.51 1.46
CA HIS A 203 -3.62 -6.95 1.65
C HIS A 203 -4.42 -7.69 0.56
N TRP A 204 -4.06 -8.93 0.29
CA TRP A 204 -4.86 -9.79 -0.56
C TRP A 204 -6.13 -10.21 0.15
N ARG A 205 -7.26 -10.22 -0.56
CA ARG A 205 -8.52 -10.80 -0.04
C ARG A 205 -8.26 -12.25 0.38
N GLU A 206 -8.80 -12.65 1.51
CA GLU A 206 -8.68 -14.02 2.01
C GLU A 206 -9.12 -15.05 0.94
N PHE A 207 -8.33 -16.08 0.72
CA PHE A 207 -8.55 -17.15 -0.24
C PHE A 207 -8.07 -18.50 0.32
N ASN A 208 -8.42 -19.59 -0.38
CA ASN A 208 -7.93 -20.91 0.01
C ASN A 208 -6.51 -21.12 -0.53
N HIS A 209 -5.55 -21.26 0.37
CA HIS A 209 -4.14 -21.50 0.04
C HIS A 209 -3.88 -22.91 -0.55
N VAL A 210 -4.79 -23.86 -0.37
CA VAL A 210 -4.68 -25.20 -0.99
C VAL A 210 -5.37 -25.17 -2.35
N ALA A 211 -4.62 -25.40 -3.41
CA ALA A 211 -5.11 -25.35 -4.78
C ALA A 211 -6.10 -26.48 -5.07
N THR A 212 -7.36 -26.17 -5.16
CA THR A 212 -8.45 -27.12 -5.50
C THR A 212 -9.31 -26.66 -6.67
N GLU A 213 -9.18 -25.40 -7.06
CA GLU A 213 -9.91 -24.76 -8.16
C GLU A 213 -9.13 -23.51 -8.62
N ASN A 214 -9.53 -22.92 -9.76
CA ASN A 214 -9.00 -21.63 -10.17
C ASN A 214 -9.55 -20.52 -9.25
N VAL A 215 -8.69 -19.58 -8.88
CA VAL A 215 -9.06 -18.51 -7.94
C VAL A 215 -8.62 -17.15 -8.50
N THR A 216 -9.50 -16.16 -8.44
CA THR A 216 -9.11 -14.77 -8.65
C THR A 216 -9.08 -14.07 -7.30
N VAL A 217 -7.91 -13.58 -6.92
CA VAL A 217 -7.64 -12.90 -5.65
C VAL A 217 -7.53 -11.40 -5.91
N GLU A 218 -8.37 -10.61 -5.25
CA GLU A 218 -8.34 -9.13 -5.38
C GLU A 218 -7.54 -8.50 -4.26
N ALA A 219 -6.77 -7.47 -4.58
CA ALA A 219 -6.17 -6.60 -3.57
C ALA A 219 -7.25 -5.74 -2.89
N VAL A 220 -7.19 -5.69 -1.56
CA VAL A 220 -8.05 -4.86 -0.73
C VAL A 220 -7.21 -3.72 -0.16
N TYR A 221 -7.64 -2.48 -0.39
CA TYR A 221 -7.03 -1.29 0.16
C TYR A 221 -7.88 -0.75 1.30
N VAL A 222 -7.25 -0.50 2.43
CA VAL A 222 -7.89 0.07 3.62
C VAL A 222 -7.24 1.41 3.93
N ASP A 223 -8.03 2.46 4.08
CA ASP A 223 -7.55 3.79 4.47
C ASP A 223 -6.88 3.72 5.85
N VAL A 224 -5.67 4.25 5.97
CA VAL A 224 -4.93 4.33 7.22
C VAL A 224 -4.61 5.77 7.59
N LEU A 225 -4.49 6.01 8.90
CA LEU A 225 -3.94 7.25 9.45
C LEU A 225 -2.44 7.07 9.62
N ARG A 226 -1.65 7.98 9.06
CA ARG A 226 -0.18 7.98 9.21
C ARG A 226 0.27 8.55 10.53
N THR A 227 -0.59 9.34 11.15
CA THR A 227 -0.29 10.01 12.43
C THR A 227 -1.54 10.05 13.29
N ILE A 228 -1.40 9.69 14.55
CA ILE A 228 -2.40 9.89 15.60
C ILE A 228 -1.87 10.84 16.63
N GLU A 229 -2.76 11.64 17.23
CA GLU A 229 -2.39 12.69 18.19
C GLU A 229 -3.02 12.48 19.56
N TYR A 230 -2.33 12.98 20.57
CA TYR A 230 -2.88 13.18 21.90
C TYR A 230 -2.73 14.64 22.31
N ARG A 231 -3.87 15.26 22.73
CA ARG A 231 -3.93 16.63 23.25
C ARG A 231 -4.33 16.61 24.73
N ARG A 232 -3.67 17.40 25.54
CA ARG A 232 -4.09 17.63 26.89
C ARG A 232 -5.26 18.60 26.92
N ARG A 233 -6.13 18.50 27.95
CA ARG A 233 -7.31 19.37 28.07
C ARG A 233 -6.99 20.81 28.37
N ASP A 234 -5.86 21.07 29.02
CA ASP A 234 -5.46 22.38 29.60
C ASP A 234 -4.34 23.06 28.81
N ASP A 235 -3.96 22.49 27.63
CA ASP A 235 -2.94 23.11 26.78
C ASP A 235 -3.53 24.31 26.03
N GLU A 236 -3.08 25.53 26.40
CA GLU A 236 -3.36 26.76 25.66
C GLU A 236 -2.66 26.78 24.29
N GLU A 237 -1.74 25.86 24.04
CA GLU A 237 -1.02 25.74 22.79
C GLU A 237 -1.83 24.95 21.75
N ASP A 238 -1.88 25.46 20.53
CA ASP A 238 -2.58 24.84 19.38
C ASP A 238 -1.89 23.56 18.87
N LYS A 239 -0.88 23.06 19.60
CA LYS A 239 -0.07 21.91 19.22
C LYS A 239 -0.46 20.65 20.02
N PRO A 240 -0.52 19.47 19.37
CA PRO A 240 -0.65 18.20 20.07
C PRO A 240 0.50 17.97 21.06
N PHE A 241 0.21 17.44 22.23
CA PHE A 241 1.24 17.11 23.21
C PHE A 241 2.10 15.92 22.75
N ILE A 242 1.47 14.88 22.17
CA ILE A 242 2.15 13.73 21.60
C ILE A 242 1.58 13.45 20.21
N LEU A 243 2.47 13.16 19.27
CA LEU A 243 2.16 12.60 17.96
C LEU A 243 2.81 11.23 17.86
N ALA A 244 2.11 10.25 17.29
CA ALA A 244 2.67 8.95 16.96
C ALA A 244 2.46 8.65 15.48
N GLU A 245 3.55 8.33 14.79
CA GLU A 245 3.55 7.94 13.37
C GLU A 245 3.50 6.43 13.24
N GLY A 246 2.69 5.94 12.32
CA GLY A 246 2.48 4.52 12.06
C GLY A 246 1.42 4.30 10.97
N ASN A 247 0.92 3.07 10.89
CA ASN A 247 -0.21 2.71 10.03
C ASN A 247 -1.39 2.35 10.93
N PHE A 248 -2.26 3.30 11.17
CA PHE A 248 -3.37 3.13 12.11
C PHE A 248 -4.70 3.06 11.39
N ASP A 249 -5.61 2.25 11.88
CA ASP A 249 -6.97 2.18 11.36
C ASP A 249 -7.69 3.53 11.49
N ARG A 250 -8.63 3.79 10.60
CA ARG A 250 -9.43 5.02 10.62
C ARG A 250 -10.21 5.13 11.94
N GLY A 251 -9.94 6.19 12.71
CA GLY A 251 -10.54 6.40 14.03
C GLY A 251 -9.71 5.87 15.20
N ALA A 252 -8.55 5.28 14.95
CA ALA A 252 -7.57 4.93 15.97
C ALA A 252 -7.15 6.13 16.80
N ARG A 253 -6.86 5.92 18.07
CA ARG A 253 -6.44 6.97 19.03
C ARG A 253 -5.29 6.47 19.87
N LEU A 254 -4.32 7.36 20.10
CA LEU A 254 -3.30 7.16 21.11
C LEU A 254 -3.92 7.36 22.50
N MET A 255 -3.84 6.36 23.37
CA MET A 255 -4.21 6.52 24.78
C MET A 255 -2.96 6.82 25.59
N VAL A 256 -3.04 7.88 26.38
CA VAL A 256 -1.96 8.33 27.25
C VAL A 256 -2.48 8.43 28.68
N ASN A 257 -1.81 7.73 29.60
CA ASN A 257 -2.17 7.75 31.01
C ASN A 257 -1.01 8.30 31.82
N ASP A 258 -1.30 9.25 32.72
CA ASP A 258 -0.34 9.70 33.71
C ASP A 258 -0.09 8.62 34.76
N LEU A 259 1.16 8.37 35.07
CA LEU A 259 1.59 7.39 36.06
C LEU A 259 2.27 8.09 37.25
N THR A 260 2.15 7.50 38.43
CA THR A 260 3.00 7.87 39.54
C THR A 260 4.45 7.59 39.22
N PRO A 261 5.38 8.56 39.28
CA PRO A 261 6.76 8.37 38.96
C PRO A 261 7.43 7.24 39.76
N THR A 262 8.04 6.30 39.05
CA THR A 262 8.87 5.22 39.64
C THR A 262 10.30 5.30 39.14
N TYR A 263 10.58 6.21 38.21
CA TYR A 263 11.93 6.55 37.76
C TYR A 263 12.67 7.30 38.85
N SER A 264 13.91 6.93 39.15
CA SER A 264 14.76 7.65 40.10
C SER A 264 15.71 8.55 39.30
N PRO A 265 15.50 9.88 39.35
CA PRO A 265 16.32 10.80 38.55
C PRO A 265 17.77 10.84 39.06
N LEU A 266 18.70 11.20 38.16
CA LEU A 266 20.07 11.53 38.52
C LEU A 266 20.12 12.87 39.26
N GLU A 267 21.31 13.24 39.82
CA GLU A 267 21.48 14.37 40.74
C GLU A 267 20.99 15.72 40.18
N ASP A 268 21.13 15.88 38.82
CA ASP A 268 20.72 17.11 38.11
C ASP A 268 19.44 16.95 37.31
N GLU A 269 18.68 15.89 37.51
CA GLU A 269 17.47 15.58 36.76
C GLU A 269 16.21 15.78 37.57
N THR A 270 15.17 16.29 36.91
CA THR A 270 13.83 16.39 37.51
C THR A 270 12.84 15.64 36.65
N VAL A 271 12.13 14.69 37.24
CA VAL A 271 11.03 14.00 36.55
C VAL A 271 9.87 14.96 36.41
N VAL A 272 9.57 15.34 35.19
CA VAL A 272 8.40 16.17 34.87
C VAL A 272 7.14 15.34 34.88
N GLN A 273 7.22 14.14 34.27
CA GLN A 273 6.08 13.28 34.06
C GLN A 273 6.50 11.84 33.75
N GLN A 274 5.69 10.90 34.17
CA GLN A 274 5.79 9.50 33.74
C GLN A 274 4.48 9.09 33.08
N LEU A 275 4.56 8.56 31.85
CA LEU A 275 3.42 8.29 31.01
C LEU A 275 3.37 6.83 30.59
N SER A 276 2.16 6.31 30.44
CA SER A 276 1.92 5.07 29.69
C SER A 276 1.32 5.43 28.34
N LEU A 277 1.99 5.00 27.27
CA LEU A 277 1.54 5.15 25.88
C LEU A 277 0.95 3.82 25.44
N VAL A 278 -0.31 3.83 24.97
CA VAL A 278 -0.99 2.64 24.44
C VAL A 278 -1.35 2.92 23.00
N PHE A 279 -0.67 2.21 22.10
CA PHE A 279 -0.92 2.29 20.68
C PHE A 279 -2.06 1.34 20.29
N PRO A 280 -2.89 1.69 19.29
CA PRO A 280 -4.04 0.86 18.89
C PRO A 280 -3.65 -0.43 18.16
N ASP A 281 -2.46 -0.48 17.60
CA ASP A 281 -1.85 -1.63 16.93
C ASP A 281 -0.84 -2.34 17.83
N GLN A 282 -0.56 -3.60 17.53
CA GLN A 282 0.41 -4.39 18.30
C GLN A 282 1.64 -4.72 17.43
N ASN A 283 2.81 -4.83 18.11
CA ASN A 283 4.07 -5.31 17.51
C ASN A 283 4.67 -4.46 16.39
N GLN A 284 4.36 -3.16 16.35
CA GLN A 284 4.99 -2.24 15.41
C GLN A 284 5.93 -1.27 16.12
N ILE A 285 6.91 -0.75 15.35
CA ILE A 285 7.78 0.32 15.81
C ILE A 285 7.13 1.65 15.44
N HIS A 286 6.88 2.48 16.46
CA HIS A 286 6.31 3.82 16.28
C HIS A 286 7.37 4.89 16.41
N THR A 287 7.30 5.90 15.54
CA THR A 287 8.02 7.16 15.75
C THR A 287 7.13 8.08 16.55
N VAL A 288 7.58 8.43 17.76
CA VAL A 288 6.82 9.26 18.69
C VAL A 288 7.46 10.65 18.77
N ARG A 289 6.64 11.68 18.71
CA ARG A 289 7.00 13.08 18.89
C ARG A 289 6.31 13.57 20.15
N ILE A 290 7.08 14.04 21.15
CA ILE A 290 6.57 14.62 22.40
C ILE A 290 7.06 16.05 22.56
N LEU A 291 6.19 16.96 22.99
CA LEU A 291 6.60 18.34 23.26
C LEU A 291 7.72 18.39 24.31
N GLY A 292 8.80 19.06 23.97
CA GLY A 292 9.98 19.19 24.81
C GLY A 292 11.09 19.97 24.10
N ASP A 293 12.16 20.26 24.83
CA ASP A 293 13.29 21.05 24.35
C ASP A 293 14.63 20.29 24.52
N LYS A 294 15.72 20.92 24.20
CA LYS A 294 17.10 20.35 24.30
C LYS A 294 17.52 19.99 25.74
N TYR A 295 16.75 20.36 26.75
CA TYR A 295 16.99 20.02 28.15
C TYR A 295 16.10 18.89 28.62
N THR A 296 15.25 18.35 27.73
CA THR A 296 14.34 17.26 28.01
C THR A 296 14.95 15.94 27.52
N LYS A 297 14.87 14.92 28.36
CA LYS A 297 15.31 13.54 28.06
C LYS A 297 14.12 12.60 28.23
N ILE A 298 14.12 11.51 27.46
CA ILE A 298 13.12 10.47 27.54
C ILE A 298 13.77 9.15 27.96
N TYR A 299 13.23 8.55 29.00
CA TYR A 299 13.63 7.23 29.48
C TYR A 299 12.48 6.26 29.28
N GLU A 300 12.74 5.10 28.71
CA GLU A 300 11.75 4.03 28.55
C GLU A 300 11.99 2.92 29.56
N LYS A 301 10.92 2.40 30.16
CA LYS A 301 10.96 1.30 31.12
C LYS A 301 11.02 -0.03 30.39
N GLY A 302 12.15 -0.72 30.52
CA GLY A 302 12.33 -2.09 30.09
C GLY A 302 12.34 -3.08 31.26
N GLU A 303 12.64 -4.33 30.99
CA GLU A 303 12.71 -5.41 32.02
C GLU A 303 13.74 -5.13 33.13
N LYS A 304 14.85 -4.47 32.80
CA LYS A 304 15.97 -4.18 33.73
C LYS A 304 15.90 -2.77 34.34
N GLY A 305 14.80 -2.07 34.18
CA GLY A 305 14.62 -0.68 34.62
C GLY A 305 14.52 0.31 33.46
N PHE A 306 14.68 1.59 33.77
CA PHE A 306 14.62 2.65 32.78
C PHE A 306 15.92 2.79 32.00
N LYS A 307 15.82 3.00 30.70
CA LYS A 307 16.94 3.26 29.78
C LYS A 307 16.65 4.55 28.99
N GLU A 308 17.64 5.43 28.90
CA GLU A 308 17.56 6.64 28.06
C GLU A 308 17.36 6.24 26.59
N LEU A 309 16.38 6.86 25.95
CA LEU A 309 16.16 6.72 24.51
C LEU A 309 16.99 7.76 23.76
N GLU A 310 17.46 7.37 22.60
CA GLU A 310 18.06 8.30 21.65
C GLU A 310 16.96 9.20 21.09
N THR A 311 17.14 10.54 21.24
CA THR A 311 16.15 11.52 20.82
C THR A 311 16.74 12.52 19.86
N GLU A 312 15.96 12.91 18.85
CA GLU A 312 16.25 14.00 17.93
C GLU A 312 15.30 15.17 18.21
N ILE A 313 15.75 16.41 17.93
CA ILE A 313 14.92 17.61 18.09
C ILE A 313 14.36 18.00 16.73
N ASP A 314 13.02 18.06 16.64
CA ASP A 314 12.32 18.57 15.48
C ASP A 314 11.34 19.68 15.90
N GLY A 315 11.80 20.92 15.76
CA GLY A 315 11.07 22.11 16.20
C GLY A 315 10.85 22.14 17.71
N SER A 316 9.60 21.97 18.15
CA SER A 316 9.20 21.93 19.57
C SER A 316 9.07 20.50 20.09
N TYR A 317 9.44 19.51 19.31
CA TYR A 317 9.27 18.10 19.67
C TYR A 317 10.60 17.37 19.82
N LEU A 318 10.63 16.45 20.76
CA LEU A 318 11.61 15.37 20.84
C LEU A 318 11.05 14.17 20.12
N VAL A 319 11.84 13.63 19.21
CA VAL A 319 11.47 12.48 18.34
C VAL A 319 12.26 11.27 18.80
N PHE A 320 11.56 10.18 19.06
CA PHE A 320 12.16 8.89 19.42
C PHE A 320 11.36 7.73 18.83
N LYS A 321 11.94 6.53 18.87
CA LYS A 321 11.28 5.30 18.41
C LYS A 321 11.02 4.37 19.60
N THR A 322 9.86 3.74 19.61
CA THR A 322 9.50 2.70 20.58
C THR A 322 8.73 1.56 19.91
N SER A 323 8.96 0.33 20.39
CA SER A 323 8.18 -0.86 20.05
C SER A 323 7.37 -1.39 21.23
N SER A 324 7.44 -0.70 22.39
CA SER A 324 6.73 -1.11 23.62
C SER A 324 5.26 -0.71 23.55
N ASN A 325 4.35 -1.68 23.74
CA ASN A 325 2.92 -1.43 23.80
C ASN A 325 2.25 -2.29 24.90
N PRO A 326 1.80 -1.72 26.04
CA PRO A 326 1.96 -0.31 26.42
C PRO A 326 3.41 0.06 26.74
N GLY A 327 3.86 1.18 26.19
CA GLY A 327 5.16 1.77 26.51
C GLY A 327 5.08 2.65 27.76
N THR A 328 5.98 2.46 28.73
CA THR A 328 6.10 3.37 29.89
C THR A 328 7.32 4.24 29.70
N ILE A 329 7.10 5.56 29.61
CA ILE A 329 8.17 6.54 29.46
C ILE A 329 8.22 7.51 30.67
N ALA A 330 9.43 7.93 31.03
CA ALA A 330 9.65 9.06 31.95
C ALA A 330 10.20 10.24 31.13
N VAL A 331 9.54 11.38 31.26
CA VAL A 331 9.96 12.67 30.71
C VAL A 331 10.71 13.40 31.79
N VAL A 332 11.96 13.71 31.54
CA VAL A 332 12.89 14.26 32.53
C VAL A 332 13.51 15.53 31.97
N THR A 333 13.62 16.57 32.79
CA THR A 333 14.33 17.79 32.42
C THR A 333 15.62 17.93 33.20
N THR A 334 16.64 18.47 32.54
CA THR A 334 17.88 18.94 33.16
C THR A 334 17.85 20.45 33.24
N PRO A 335 18.41 21.08 34.31
CA PRO A 335 18.44 22.51 34.38
C PRO A 335 19.25 23.12 33.25
N ALA A 336 18.76 24.21 32.68
CA ALA A 336 19.51 24.97 31.71
C ALA A 336 20.84 25.42 32.32
N PRO A 337 21.98 25.33 31.59
CA PRO A 337 23.26 25.79 32.13
C PRO A 337 23.18 27.25 32.53
N ASP A 338 23.50 27.50 33.82
CA ASP A 338 23.52 28.85 34.38
C ASP A 338 24.78 29.60 33.87
N PHE A 339 24.58 30.44 32.88
CA PHE A 339 25.61 31.30 32.33
C PHE A 339 25.82 32.58 33.14
N THR A 340 25.14 32.78 34.25
CA THR A 340 25.21 34.01 35.06
C THR A 340 26.66 34.32 35.48
N PHE A 341 27.40 33.30 35.87
CA PHE A 341 28.83 33.46 36.24
C PHE A 341 29.71 33.88 35.04
N ILE A 342 29.48 33.31 33.86
CA ILE A 342 30.20 33.68 32.66
C ILE A 342 29.87 35.10 32.22
N ILE A 343 28.59 35.50 32.34
CA ILE A 343 28.18 36.86 32.04
C ILE A 343 28.81 37.86 33.01
N ILE A 344 28.85 37.53 34.30
CA ILE A 344 29.53 38.37 35.34
C ILE A 344 31.02 38.54 35.01
N ILE A 345 31.70 37.46 34.66
CA ILE A 345 33.13 37.53 34.24
C ILE A 345 33.30 38.39 32.98
N ALA A 346 32.44 38.21 31.98
CA ALA A 346 32.50 38.99 30.74
C ALA A 346 32.28 40.50 31.02
N ILE A 347 31.35 40.85 31.89
CA ILE A 347 31.13 42.24 32.33
C ILE A 347 32.35 42.76 33.07
N ALA A 348 32.90 41.99 34.00
CA ALA A 348 34.10 42.40 34.77
C ALA A 348 35.30 42.63 33.84
N VAL A 349 35.53 41.79 32.87
CA VAL A 349 36.59 41.96 31.84
C VAL A 349 36.35 43.21 30.99
N ALA A 350 35.11 43.44 30.56
CA ALA A 350 34.76 44.62 29.78
C ALA A 350 34.99 45.91 30.55
N VAL A 351 34.62 45.93 31.85
CA VAL A 351 34.86 47.07 32.74
C VAL A 351 36.37 47.30 32.97
N ALA A 352 37.14 46.23 33.18
CA ALA A 352 38.60 46.32 33.32
C ALA A 352 39.28 46.88 32.05
N LEU A 353 38.85 46.47 30.86
CA LEU A 353 39.33 47.01 29.58
C LEU A 353 38.97 48.49 29.41
N LEU A 354 37.78 48.90 29.80
CA LEU A 354 37.35 50.29 29.76
C LEU A 354 38.21 51.15 30.71
N LEU A 355 38.41 50.70 31.95
CA LEU A 355 39.30 51.37 32.90
C LEU A 355 40.72 51.47 32.35
N PHE A 356 41.25 50.42 31.76
CA PHE A 356 42.59 50.45 31.13
C PHE A 356 42.68 51.49 30.01
N ILE A 357 41.68 51.61 29.17
CA ILE A 357 41.60 52.62 28.09
C ILE A 357 41.53 54.03 28.70
N ILE A 358 40.75 54.25 29.76
CA ILE A 358 40.64 55.52 30.45
C ILE A 358 41.98 55.91 31.06
N ILE A 359 42.65 54.97 31.79
CA ILE A 359 43.96 55.20 32.39
C ILE A 359 44.98 55.52 31.30
N LYS A 360 45.02 54.78 30.20
CA LYS A 360 45.92 55.11 29.06
C LYS A 360 45.66 56.51 28.48
N ARG A 361 44.42 56.95 28.39
CA ARG A 361 44.04 58.30 27.93
C ARG A 361 44.52 59.38 28.93
N ILE A 362 44.37 59.13 30.24
CA ILE A 362 44.81 60.03 31.27
C ILE A 362 46.36 60.14 31.25
N ILE A 363 47.08 59.05 31.16
CA ILE A 363 48.55 59.02 31.06
C ILE A 363 49.01 59.76 29.79
N LYS A 364 48.38 59.53 28.63
CA LYS A 364 48.65 60.21 27.38
C LYS A 364 48.44 61.74 27.50
N LYS A 365 47.36 62.14 28.17
CA LYS A 365 47.07 63.58 28.43
C LYS A 365 48.05 64.23 29.41
N ALA A 366 48.55 63.48 30.39
CA ALA A 366 49.52 63.93 31.35
C ALA A 366 50.92 64.07 30.69
N LYS A 367 51.33 63.19 29.77
CA LYS A 367 52.57 63.27 28.97
C LYS A 367 52.49 64.40 27.96
N SER A 368 51.37 64.81 27.42
CA SER A 368 51.23 65.93 26.47
C SER A 368 51.36 67.30 27.14
N LYS A 369 51.22 67.41 28.46
CA LYS A 369 51.37 68.66 29.24
C LYS A 369 52.76 68.94 29.71
N LYS A 370 53.80 68.06 29.45
CA LYS A 370 55.16 68.19 29.89
C LYS A 370 56.20 68.36 28.72
N ALA A 371 55.79 68.85 27.56
CA ALA A 371 56.77 69.20 26.50
C ALA A 371 57.01 70.69 26.46
N PRO A 372 58.30 71.20 26.64
CA PRO A 372 58.56 72.61 26.58
C PRO A 372 58.54 73.15 25.15
N LYS A 373 58.08 74.39 24.98
CA LYS A 373 58.18 75.17 23.76
C LYS A 373 59.68 75.41 23.43
N ALA A 374 60.21 75.01 22.30
CA ALA A 374 61.39 75.55 21.67
C ALA A 374 60.97 76.09 20.28
N ARG A 375 61.54 77.18 19.99
CA ARG A 375 61.14 78.27 19.05
C ARG A 375 62.00 78.15 17.79
N ASN A 376 61.40 78.62 16.67
CA ASN A 376 62.03 79.09 15.40
C ASN A 376 62.61 78.04 14.47
N SER A 377 62.62 78.18 13.18
CA SER A 377 62.19 79.16 12.19
C SER A 377 62.40 78.59 10.81
N ALA A 378 61.60 79.04 9.86
CA ALA A 378 61.87 79.19 8.45
C ALA A 378 62.36 77.96 7.63
N THR A 379 62.03 77.64 6.52
CA THR A 379 61.76 78.36 5.29
C THR A 379 61.36 77.33 4.20
N GLU A 380 60.38 77.71 3.43
CA GLU A 380 60.23 77.50 2.00
C GLU A 380 60.36 76.13 1.28
N ASN A 381 59.42 75.87 0.63
CA ASN A 381 59.24 75.79 -0.84
C ASN A 381 58.99 74.42 -1.50
N LYS A 382 57.90 74.47 -2.11
CA LYS A 382 57.56 73.99 -3.48
C LYS A 382 57.44 72.53 -3.75
N GLN A 383 56.29 72.29 -4.17
CA GLN A 383 55.68 72.09 -5.46
C GLN A 383 55.44 70.64 -5.86
N ASP A 384 54.20 70.41 -6.10
CA ASP A 384 53.56 69.84 -7.32
C ASP A 384 53.97 68.37 -7.63
N THR A 385 53.10 67.55 -7.93
CA THR A 385 52.05 67.50 -8.96
C THR A 385 51.39 66.11 -8.89
N LYS A 386 50.07 66.08 -8.96
CA LYS A 386 49.25 65.29 -9.90
C LYS A 386 49.65 63.83 -10.13
N GLU A 387 48.78 62.99 -10.29
CA GLU A 387 47.50 62.76 -10.96
C GLU A 387 47.19 61.26 -10.84
N ASN A 388 45.98 61.01 -10.53
CA ASN A 388 44.99 60.37 -11.42
C ASN A 388 45.21 58.89 -11.78
N THR A 389 44.37 58.11 -11.61
CA THR A 389 43.21 57.71 -12.37
C THR A 389 42.92 56.23 -12.22
N ASN A 390 41.71 55.99 -11.81
CA ASN A 390 40.70 55.18 -12.49
C ASN A 390 40.85 53.66 -12.65
N GLN A 391 39.81 53.11 -12.21
CA GLN A 391 38.76 52.32 -12.95
C GLN A 391 38.99 50.83 -13.04
N ASN A 392 38.10 50.24 -12.47
CA ASN A 392 36.93 49.61 -13.10
C ASN A 392 37.08 48.13 -13.50
N THR A 393 36.13 47.52 -13.14
CA THR A 393 35.14 46.62 -13.73
C THR A 393 35.30 45.14 -13.45
N GLU A 394 34.24 44.67 -12.80
CA GLU A 394 33.25 43.72 -13.35
C GLU A 394 33.79 42.39 -13.92
N LYS A 395 33.32 41.30 -13.49
CA LYS A 395 32.10 40.57 -13.81
C LYS A 395 32.07 39.19 -13.20
N LYS A 396 30.94 38.82 -12.67
CA LYS A 396 30.32 37.52 -12.63
C LYS A 396 30.14 36.94 -14.05
N PRO A 397 29.67 35.74 -14.30
CA PRO A 397 29.30 34.56 -13.48
C PRO A 397 29.77 33.23 -14.12
N GLU A 398 29.62 32.17 -13.48
CA GLU A 398 28.66 31.08 -13.78
C GLU A 398 28.50 30.19 -12.58
#